data_ed4c4051876ef7b9ef6a254c1e9bbea5
#
_entry.id   ed4c4051876ef7b9ef6a254c1e9bbea5
#
_cell.length_a   1.000
_cell.length_b   1.000
_cell.length_c   1.000
_cell.angle_alpha   90.00
_cell.angle_beta   90.00
_cell.angle_gamma   90.00
#
_symmetry.space_group_name_H-M   'P 1'
#
loop_
_entity.id
_entity.type
_entity.pdbx_description
1 polymer ?
#
loop_
_entity_poly.entity_id
_entity_poly.type
_entity_poly.pdbx_seq_one_letter_code
_entity_poly.pdbx_strand_id
1 'polypeptide(L)'
;MKSTTTTGIIRSFLSFDYFLEKAKHRISHFSQKHQKELKDMLNHGEAYLNNSDLLDIYLCCYGDIHRGKLLMAYRELPSSIFYNDGISVIDYACGQGIADLVLFDYILDNGIDRDYISEIHLIEPSKVCLNKALNNINLQSPFTPVNFINSKLEDVNYEDLATKSNTVLHLFSNIIDIPEVNYDNVINYLNNDTEHANIVVCVSPFYQESGRGKRIPQFGDALTRYKLIHKLERHIDDWDKNFSCQIYIYKSVW
;
A
#
# COMPACT_ATOMS: atom_id res chain seq x y z
N MET A 1 49.38 -13.40 -6.34
CA MET A 1 48.23 -12.91 -5.53
C MET A 1 47.73 -11.63 -6.16
N LYS A 2 46.66 -11.70 -6.93
CA LYS A 2 45.99 -10.50 -7.48
C LYS A 2 44.79 -10.23 -6.60
N SER A 3 44.83 -9.13 -5.84
CA SER A 3 43.73 -8.57 -5.08
C SER A 3 42.74 -7.98 -6.06
N THR A 4 41.60 -8.61 -6.26
CA THR A 4 40.44 -8.02 -6.92
C THR A 4 39.64 -7.23 -5.88
N THR A 5 39.86 -5.94 -5.85
CA THR A 5 39.04 -5.00 -5.09
C THR A 5 37.72 -4.85 -5.84
N THR A 6 36.68 -5.53 -5.40
CA THR A 6 35.32 -5.29 -5.85
C THR A 6 34.85 -3.99 -5.18
N THR A 7 34.89 -2.89 -5.91
CA THR A 7 34.24 -1.64 -5.53
C THR A 7 32.74 -1.87 -5.54
N GLY A 8 32.17 -2.26 -4.40
CA GLY A 8 30.74 -2.30 -4.19
C GLY A 8 30.22 -0.87 -4.26
N ILE A 9 29.47 -0.55 -5.30
CA ILE A 9 28.64 0.67 -5.35
C ILE A 9 27.59 0.47 -4.27
N ILE A 10 27.78 1.10 -3.11
CA ILE A 10 26.74 1.22 -2.09
C ILE A 10 25.69 2.16 -2.71
N ARG A 11 24.67 1.59 -3.35
CA ARG A 11 23.48 2.35 -3.76
C ARG A 11 22.75 2.71 -2.47
N SER A 12 22.83 3.97 -2.03
CA SER A 12 21.94 4.49 -1.00
C SER A 12 20.54 4.59 -1.60
N PHE A 13 19.70 3.62 -1.30
CA PHE A 13 18.32 3.65 -1.71
C PHE A 13 17.54 4.61 -0.82
N LEU A 14 16.59 5.34 -1.40
CA LEU A 14 15.69 6.18 -0.63
C LEU A 14 14.73 5.28 0.16
N SER A 15 14.47 5.63 1.42
CA SER A 15 13.49 4.96 2.28
C SER A 15 12.20 5.78 2.36
N PHE A 16 11.14 5.21 2.94
CA PHE A 16 9.91 5.94 3.25
C PHE A 16 10.20 7.21 4.07
N ASP A 17 11.14 7.15 5.02
CA ASP A 17 11.52 8.31 5.84
C ASP A 17 12.01 9.49 5.00
N TYR A 18 12.70 9.26 3.89
CA TYR A 18 13.11 10.34 2.99
C TYR A 18 11.91 11.12 2.45
N PHE A 19 10.86 10.42 2.03
CA PHE A 19 9.65 11.07 1.48
C PHE A 19 8.89 11.82 2.57
N LEU A 20 8.79 11.24 3.76
CA LEU A 20 8.15 11.85 4.92
C LEU A 20 8.88 13.12 5.36
N GLU A 21 10.20 13.07 5.50
CA GLU A 21 10.98 14.24 5.91
C GLU A 21 10.95 15.34 4.85
N LYS A 22 10.94 15.00 3.56
CA LYS A 22 10.75 15.94 2.47
C LYS A 22 9.40 16.64 2.54
N ALA A 23 8.32 15.91 2.84
CA ALA A 23 6.99 16.48 3.04
C ALA A 23 6.95 17.39 4.28
N LYS A 24 7.49 16.94 5.42
CA LYS A 24 7.60 17.75 6.65
C LYS A 24 8.36 19.05 6.39
N HIS A 25 9.49 18.98 5.68
CA HIS A 25 10.28 20.16 5.33
C HIS A 25 9.46 21.15 4.50
N ARG A 26 8.73 20.70 3.47
CA ARG A 26 7.88 21.59 2.65
C ARG A 26 6.76 22.23 3.49
N ILE A 27 6.05 21.45 4.30
CA ILE A 27 4.97 21.93 5.16
C ILE A 27 5.48 22.91 6.22
N SER A 28 6.70 22.78 6.72
CA SER A 28 7.29 23.69 7.70
C SER A 28 7.44 25.13 7.21
N HIS A 29 7.45 25.36 5.91
CA HIS A 29 7.48 26.70 5.30
C HIS A 29 6.09 27.37 5.24
N PHE A 30 5.01 26.65 5.52
CA PHE A 30 3.67 27.21 5.55
C PHE A 30 3.36 27.84 6.91
N SER A 31 2.55 28.90 6.91
CA SER A 31 2.04 29.47 8.17
C SER A 31 1.21 28.44 8.94
N GLN A 32 1.16 28.56 10.26
CA GLN A 32 0.34 27.65 11.09
C GLN A 32 -1.15 27.67 10.68
N LYS A 33 -1.66 28.85 10.27
CA LYS A 33 -3.02 28.98 9.78
C LYS A 33 -3.21 28.12 8.52
N HIS A 34 -2.31 28.21 7.56
CA HIS A 34 -2.41 27.45 6.31
C HIS A 34 -2.25 25.94 6.54
N GLN A 35 -1.33 25.52 7.41
CA GLN A 35 -1.22 24.11 7.81
C GLN A 35 -2.52 23.58 8.43
N LYS A 36 -3.20 24.37 9.25
CA LYS A 36 -4.48 24.00 9.84
C LYS A 36 -5.56 23.87 8.75
N GLU A 37 -5.67 24.84 7.85
CA GLU A 37 -6.62 24.78 6.72
C GLU A 37 -6.42 23.51 5.88
N LEU A 38 -5.18 23.17 5.54
CA LEU A 38 -4.88 21.95 4.79
C LEU A 38 -5.27 20.68 5.57
N LYS A 39 -5.01 20.64 6.89
CA LYS A 39 -5.43 19.50 7.75
C LYS A 39 -6.95 19.34 7.79
N ASP A 40 -7.67 20.45 7.93
CA ASP A 40 -9.14 20.44 7.95
C ASP A 40 -9.71 19.95 6.61
N MET A 41 -9.04 20.28 5.48
CA MET A 41 -9.40 19.78 4.15
C MET A 41 -9.18 18.28 3.95
N LEU A 42 -8.34 17.62 4.75
CA LEU A 42 -8.11 16.17 4.64
C LEU A 42 -9.33 15.33 5.02
N ASN A 43 -10.33 15.90 5.68
CA ASN A 43 -11.53 15.18 6.11
C ASN A 43 -11.22 13.81 6.72
N HIS A 44 -10.40 13.80 7.76
CA HIS A 44 -9.95 12.59 8.45
C HIS A 44 -9.19 11.57 7.56
N GLY A 45 -8.65 12.02 6.43
CA GLY A 45 -7.91 11.18 5.49
C GLY A 45 -8.73 10.62 4.32
N GLU A 46 -10.01 11.00 4.22
CA GLU A 46 -10.94 10.52 3.19
C GLU A 46 -11.07 11.50 2.01
N ALA A 47 -10.45 12.67 2.09
CA ALA A 47 -10.56 13.69 1.05
C ALA A 47 -9.92 13.24 -0.26
N TYR A 48 -10.54 13.64 -1.36
CA TYR A 48 -9.92 13.52 -2.69
C TYR A 48 -8.72 14.47 -2.79
N LEU A 49 -7.52 13.91 -2.83
CA LEU A 49 -6.27 14.67 -2.85
C LEU A 49 -5.95 15.12 -4.27
N ASN A 50 -6.10 16.41 -4.55
CA ASN A 50 -6.00 16.97 -5.91
C ASN A 50 -4.84 17.96 -6.12
N ASN A 51 -4.00 18.17 -5.12
CA ASN A 51 -2.83 19.03 -5.22
C ASN A 51 -1.68 18.56 -4.32
N SER A 52 -0.47 19.06 -4.59
CA SER A 52 0.76 18.64 -3.89
C SER A 52 0.76 18.97 -2.41
N ASP A 53 0.13 20.05 -1.99
CA ASP A 53 0.16 20.49 -0.59
C ASP A 53 -0.73 19.59 0.27
N LEU A 54 -1.87 19.15 -0.28
CA LEU A 54 -2.73 18.13 0.35
C LEU A 54 -2.01 16.77 0.43
N LEU A 55 -1.21 16.38 -0.57
CA LEU A 55 -0.41 15.17 -0.49
C LEU A 55 0.65 15.24 0.61
N ASP A 56 1.37 16.34 0.70
CA ASP A 56 2.42 16.49 1.70
C ASP A 56 1.83 16.58 3.13
N ILE A 57 0.75 17.33 3.34
CA ILE A 57 0.11 17.39 4.67
C ILE A 57 -0.53 16.05 5.05
N TYR A 58 -1.09 15.29 4.09
CA TYR A 58 -1.57 13.92 4.31
C TYR A 58 -0.44 13.01 4.80
N LEU A 59 0.71 13.04 4.11
CA LEU A 59 1.86 12.25 4.50
C LEU A 59 2.37 12.63 5.89
N CYS A 60 2.41 13.93 6.22
CA CYS A 60 2.79 14.42 7.54
C CYS A 60 1.83 13.97 8.65
N CYS A 61 0.51 13.91 8.37
CA CYS A 61 -0.50 13.56 9.37
C CYS A 61 -0.64 12.05 9.57
N TYR A 62 -0.55 11.28 8.50
CA TYR A 62 -0.92 9.87 8.49
C TYR A 62 0.21 8.91 8.11
N GLY A 63 1.31 9.42 7.54
CA GLY A 63 2.39 8.58 6.99
C GLY A 63 2.97 7.60 8.00
N ASP A 64 3.33 8.05 9.19
CA ASP A 64 3.89 7.18 10.24
C ASP A 64 2.86 6.14 10.73
N ILE A 65 1.58 6.52 10.80
CA ILE A 65 0.49 5.61 11.19
C ILE A 65 0.31 4.52 10.12
N HIS A 66 0.26 4.90 8.85
CA HIS A 66 0.13 3.96 7.74
C HIS A 66 1.34 3.03 7.68
N ARG A 67 2.55 3.57 7.78
CA ARG A 67 3.79 2.77 7.85
C ARG A 67 3.73 1.75 8.96
N GLY A 68 3.34 2.15 10.17
CA GLY A 68 3.26 1.25 11.31
C GLY A 68 2.31 0.07 11.06
N LYS A 69 1.11 0.34 10.54
CA LYS A 69 0.12 -0.69 10.20
C LYS A 69 0.62 -1.62 9.09
N LEU A 70 1.19 -1.07 8.03
CA LEU A 70 1.68 -1.83 6.88
C LEU A 70 2.86 -2.73 7.26
N LEU A 71 3.83 -2.24 8.05
CA LEU A 71 4.93 -3.08 8.56
C LEU A 71 4.43 -4.23 9.42
N MET A 72 3.37 -4.02 10.21
CA MET A 72 2.74 -5.11 10.97
C MET A 72 2.13 -6.15 10.01
N ALA A 73 1.44 -5.72 8.96
CA ALA A 73 0.86 -6.61 7.97
C ALA A 73 1.94 -7.39 7.18
N TYR A 74 3.00 -6.72 6.73
CA TYR A 74 4.04 -7.34 5.91
C TYR A 74 4.87 -8.39 6.69
N ARG A 75 5.02 -8.24 8.01
CA ARG A 75 5.67 -9.25 8.86
C ARG A 75 4.92 -10.58 8.93
N GLU A 76 3.63 -10.57 8.65
CA GLU A 76 2.76 -11.74 8.64
C GLU A 76 2.64 -12.39 7.25
N LEU A 77 3.27 -11.80 6.25
CA LEU A 77 3.33 -12.41 4.91
C LEU A 77 4.18 -13.69 4.96
N PRO A 78 3.73 -14.76 4.28
CA PRO A 78 4.55 -15.95 4.14
C PRO A 78 5.87 -15.61 3.45
N SER A 79 7.01 -15.85 4.10
CA SER A 79 8.33 -15.55 3.55
C SER A 79 8.57 -16.21 2.18
N SER A 80 7.93 -17.35 1.94
CA SER A 80 8.04 -18.09 0.67
C SER A 80 7.59 -17.30 -0.55
N ILE A 81 6.77 -16.24 -0.40
CA ILE A 81 6.34 -15.43 -1.55
C ILE A 81 7.49 -14.65 -2.18
N PHE A 82 8.51 -14.34 -1.40
CA PHE A 82 9.66 -13.54 -1.84
C PHE A 82 10.83 -14.39 -2.37
N TYR A 83 10.73 -15.73 -2.38
CA TYR A 83 11.84 -16.61 -2.78
C TYR A 83 11.57 -17.44 -4.05
N ASN A 84 10.40 -17.24 -4.67
CA ASN A 84 10.05 -17.88 -5.95
C ASN A 84 10.40 -16.94 -7.13
N ASP A 85 9.71 -17.07 -8.23
CA ASP A 85 9.95 -16.35 -9.50
C ASP A 85 9.62 -14.83 -9.46
N GLY A 86 9.58 -14.24 -8.27
CA GLY A 86 9.18 -12.86 -8.03
C GLY A 86 7.68 -12.71 -7.80
N ILE A 87 7.28 -11.49 -7.41
CA ILE A 87 5.88 -11.13 -7.19
C ILE A 87 5.47 -9.94 -8.07
N SER A 88 4.25 -9.97 -8.58
CA SER A 88 3.57 -8.78 -9.08
C SER A 88 2.78 -8.15 -7.94
N VAL A 89 2.77 -6.83 -7.83
CA VAL A 89 2.03 -6.09 -6.80
C VAL A 89 0.92 -5.30 -7.46
N ILE A 90 -0.30 -5.34 -6.91
CA ILE A 90 -1.41 -4.48 -7.32
C ILE A 90 -1.84 -3.65 -6.10
N ASP A 91 -1.65 -2.34 -6.16
CA ASP A 91 -2.07 -1.42 -5.10
C ASP A 91 -3.36 -0.70 -5.50
N TYR A 92 -4.43 -1.03 -4.77
CA TYR A 92 -5.78 -0.55 -5.01
C TYR A 92 -6.05 0.74 -4.25
N ALA A 93 -6.38 1.82 -4.98
CA ALA A 93 -6.46 3.18 -4.46
C ALA A 93 -5.14 3.60 -3.79
N CYS A 94 -4.06 3.45 -4.54
CA CYS A 94 -2.68 3.58 -4.04
C CYS A 94 -2.35 4.94 -3.42
N GLY A 95 -3.16 5.96 -3.64
CA GLY A 95 -2.87 7.33 -3.22
C GLY A 95 -1.52 7.79 -3.76
N GLN A 96 -0.59 8.13 -2.88
CA GLN A 96 0.77 8.51 -3.25
C GLN A 96 1.81 7.36 -3.13
N GLY A 97 1.34 6.09 -3.11
CA GLY A 97 2.17 4.89 -3.12
C GLY A 97 2.76 4.53 -1.76
N ILE A 98 2.10 4.89 -0.64
CA ILE A 98 2.64 4.62 0.71
C ILE A 98 2.83 3.13 0.95
N ALA A 99 1.88 2.30 0.50
CA ALA A 99 1.96 0.85 0.70
C ALA A 99 3.17 0.25 -0.01
N ASP A 100 3.41 0.64 -1.26
CA ASP A 100 4.57 0.20 -2.03
C ASP A 100 5.90 0.66 -1.42
N LEU A 101 5.98 1.94 -1.01
CA LEU A 101 7.19 2.48 -0.39
C LEU A 101 7.57 1.73 0.89
N VAL A 102 6.56 1.41 1.72
CA VAL A 102 6.77 0.65 2.96
C VAL A 102 7.09 -0.81 2.66
N LEU A 103 6.55 -1.39 1.57
CA LEU A 103 6.91 -2.74 1.13
C LEU A 103 8.38 -2.82 0.71
N PHE A 104 8.87 -1.84 -0.05
CA PHE A 104 10.29 -1.77 -0.40
C PHE A 104 11.21 -1.64 0.81
N ASP A 105 10.83 -0.84 1.82
CA ASP A 105 11.60 -0.76 3.05
C ASP A 105 11.59 -2.11 3.78
N TYR A 106 10.41 -2.75 3.89
CA TYR A 106 10.27 -4.05 4.53
C TYR A 106 11.14 -5.14 3.89
N ILE A 107 11.13 -5.27 2.56
CA ILE A 107 11.94 -6.28 1.87
C ILE A 107 13.43 -5.99 2.03
N LEU A 108 13.86 -4.72 1.96
CA LEU A 108 15.25 -4.32 2.15
C LEU A 108 15.74 -4.63 3.58
N ASP A 109 14.95 -4.28 4.60
CA ASP A 109 15.26 -4.52 6.01
C ASP A 109 15.36 -6.02 6.34
N ASN A 110 14.71 -6.88 5.55
CA ASN A 110 14.77 -8.33 5.67
C ASN A 110 15.82 -8.98 4.73
N GLY A 111 16.64 -8.20 4.06
CA GLY A 111 17.69 -8.70 3.16
C GLY A 111 17.16 -9.35 1.88
N ILE A 112 15.92 -9.02 1.49
CA ILE A 112 15.30 -9.49 0.25
C ILE A 112 15.66 -8.50 -0.86
N ASP A 113 16.05 -9.03 -2.02
CA ASP A 113 16.36 -8.19 -3.17
C ASP A 113 15.07 -7.54 -3.71
N ARG A 114 15.13 -6.27 -4.09
CA ARG A 114 14.02 -5.56 -4.70
C ARG A 114 13.60 -6.11 -6.05
N ASP A 115 14.51 -6.77 -6.75
CA ASP A 115 14.25 -7.42 -8.03
C ASP A 115 13.23 -8.57 -7.90
N TYR A 116 12.90 -9.01 -6.67
CA TYR A 116 11.78 -9.91 -6.42
C TYR A 116 10.41 -9.25 -6.65
N ILE A 117 10.31 -7.91 -6.65
CA ILE A 117 9.11 -7.22 -7.16
C ILE A 117 9.27 -7.08 -8.67
N SER A 118 8.62 -7.98 -9.40
CA SER A 118 8.71 -8.05 -10.87
C SER A 118 8.04 -6.88 -11.56
N GLU A 119 6.96 -6.37 -10.97
CA GLU A 119 6.22 -5.20 -11.43
C GLU A 119 5.23 -4.71 -10.37
N ILE A 120 4.78 -3.46 -10.53
CA ILE A 120 3.73 -2.85 -9.71
C ILE A 120 2.63 -2.31 -10.63
N HIS A 121 1.38 -2.55 -10.26
CA HIS A 121 0.20 -1.95 -10.87
C HIS A 121 -0.46 -1.00 -9.87
N LEU A 122 -0.54 0.28 -10.21
CA LEU A 122 -1.14 1.33 -9.38
C LEU A 122 -2.52 1.68 -9.91
N ILE A 123 -3.55 1.62 -9.07
CA ILE A 123 -4.91 2.05 -9.39
C ILE A 123 -5.27 3.22 -8.50
N GLU A 124 -5.59 4.37 -9.08
CA GLU A 124 -5.91 5.58 -8.31
C GLU A 124 -6.71 6.59 -9.16
N PRO A 125 -7.86 7.08 -8.70
CA PRO A 125 -8.65 8.06 -9.44
C PRO A 125 -8.02 9.46 -9.48
N SER A 126 -7.23 9.85 -8.47
CA SER A 126 -6.53 11.14 -8.47
C SER A 126 -5.26 11.08 -9.30
N LYS A 127 -5.26 11.74 -10.45
CA LYS A 127 -4.06 11.86 -11.30
C LYS A 127 -2.87 12.48 -10.56
N VAL A 128 -3.11 13.37 -9.61
CA VAL A 128 -2.05 14.01 -8.81
C VAL A 128 -1.42 13.00 -7.85
N CYS A 129 -2.25 12.20 -7.17
CA CYS A 129 -1.79 11.10 -6.33
C CYS A 129 -0.99 10.09 -7.14
N LEU A 130 -1.56 9.63 -8.25
CA LEU A 130 -0.95 8.62 -9.13
C LEU A 130 0.42 9.06 -9.66
N ASN A 131 0.54 10.30 -10.14
CA ASN A 131 1.82 10.86 -10.56
C ASN A 131 2.83 10.94 -9.40
N LYS A 132 2.36 11.23 -8.19
CA LYS A 132 3.21 11.27 -7.01
C LYS A 132 3.70 9.87 -6.63
N ALA A 133 2.80 8.86 -6.65
CA ALA A 133 3.13 7.45 -6.40
C ALA A 133 4.19 6.97 -7.40
N LEU A 134 3.96 7.18 -8.70
CA LEU A 134 4.90 6.83 -9.76
C LEU A 134 6.29 7.46 -9.54
N ASN A 135 6.34 8.76 -9.24
CA ASN A 135 7.61 9.45 -8.96
C ASN A 135 8.31 8.90 -7.71
N ASN A 136 7.57 8.63 -6.64
CA ASN A 136 8.12 8.12 -5.40
C ASN A 136 8.71 6.72 -5.60
N ILE A 137 7.97 5.82 -6.25
CA ILE A 137 8.40 4.45 -6.54
C ILE A 137 9.62 4.45 -7.45
N ASN A 138 9.62 5.23 -8.53
CA ASN A 138 10.77 5.35 -9.43
C ASN A 138 12.03 5.89 -8.72
N LEU A 139 11.89 6.74 -7.71
CA LEU A 139 13.02 7.21 -6.91
C LEU A 139 13.55 6.14 -5.96
N GLN A 140 12.67 5.30 -5.41
CA GLN A 140 13.03 4.23 -4.47
C GLN A 140 13.50 2.97 -5.20
N SER A 141 12.86 2.59 -6.31
CA SER A 141 13.17 1.41 -7.11
C SER A 141 13.08 1.70 -8.61
N PRO A 142 14.13 2.31 -9.20
CA PRO A 142 14.09 2.84 -10.58
C PRO A 142 14.02 1.75 -11.66
N PHE A 143 14.25 0.49 -11.31
CA PHE A 143 14.24 -0.62 -12.27
C PHE A 143 12.97 -1.49 -12.18
N THR A 144 12.13 -1.29 -11.16
CA THR A 144 10.85 -1.99 -11.07
C THR A 144 9.87 -1.38 -12.08
N PRO A 145 9.35 -2.17 -13.03
CA PRO A 145 8.31 -1.71 -13.94
C PRO A 145 7.06 -1.27 -13.19
N VAL A 146 6.52 -0.12 -13.53
CA VAL A 146 5.29 0.40 -12.92
C VAL A 146 4.25 0.65 -14.00
N ASN A 147 3.15 -0.06 -13.92
CA ASN A 147 1.94 0.17 -14.70
C ASN A 147 0.96 0.99 -13.86
N PHE A 148 0.09 1.78 -14.48
CA PHE A 148 -0.87 2.57 -13.72
C PHE A 148 -2.19 2.74 -14.46
N ILE A 149 -3.28 2.77 -13.69
CA ILE A 149 -4.65 2.99 -14.15
C ILE A 149 -5.23 4.17 -13.38
N ASN A 150 -5.56 5.25 -14.11
CA ASN A 150 -6.20 6.42 -13.50
C ASN A 150 -7.71 6.25 -13.56
N SER A 151 -8.25 5.51 -12.59
CA SER A 151 -9.66 5.14 -12.53
C SER A 151 -10.11 4.89 -11.08
N LYS A 152 -11.41 4.94 -10.83
CA LYS A 152 -12.01 4.37 -9.64
C LYS A 152 -12.02 2.84 -9.74
N LEU A 153 -12.09 2.15 -8.60
CA LEU A 153 -12.05 0.68 -8.53
C LEU A 153 -13.23 0.03 -9.27
N GLU A 154 -14.42 0.64 -9.18
CA GLU A 154 -15.61 0.16 -9.86
C GLU A 154 -15.56 0.28 -11.39
N ASP A 155 -14.71 1.16 -11.93
CA ASP A 155 -14.62 1.46 -13.36
C ASP A 155 -13.41 0.78 -14.04
N VAL A 156 -12.59 0.03 -13.27
CA VAL A 156 -11.41 -0.65 -13.82
C VAL A 156 -11.84 -1.88 -14.64
N ASN A 157 -11.30 -1.99 -15.85
CA ASN A 157 -11.31 -3.27 -16.56
C ASN A 157 -10.15 -4.13 -16.05
N TYR A 158 -10.44 -5.13 -15.22
CA TYR A 158 -9.43 -5.96 -14.59
C TYR A 158 -8.72 -6.93 -15.54
N GLU A 159 -9.25 -7.14 -16.75
CA GLU A 159 -8.55 -7.87 -17.82
C GLU A 159 -7.28 -7.14 -18.28
N ASP A 160 -7.20 -5.82 -18.06
CA ASP A 160 -6.01 -5.02 -18.36
C ASP A 160 -4.89 -5.17 -17.31
N LEU A 161 -5.14 -5.88 -16.21
CA LEU A 161 -4.17 -6.15 -15.14
C LEU A 161 -3.39 -7.47 -15.35
N ALA A 162 -3.02 -7.78 -16.59
CA ALA A 162 -2.17 -8.94 -16.85
C ALA A 162 -0.86 -8.86 -16.07
N THR A 163 -0.67 -9.77 -15.13
CA THR A 163 0.53 -9.86 -14.29
C THR A 163 1.51 -10.89 -14.85
N LYS A 164 2.82 -10.66 -14.61
CA LYS A 164 3.89 -11.52 -15.13
C LYS A 164 4.29 -12.64 -14.19
N SER A 165 4.06 -12.42 -12.89
CA SER A 165 4.49 -13.37 -11.85
C SER A 165 3.39 -14.36 -11.52
N ASN A 166 3.77 -15.60 -11.19
CA ASN A 166 2.86 -16.62 -10.68
C ASN A 166 2.25 -16.28 -9.31
N THR A 167 2.84 -15.34 -8.59
CA THR A 167 2.35 -14.86 -7.29
C THR A 167 1.99 -13.38 -7.38
N VAL A 168 0.77 -13.03 -6.98
CA VAL A 168 0.28 -11.65 -6.97
C VAL A 168 -0.06 -11.21 -5.55
N LEU A 169 0.50 -10.07 -5.16
CA LEU A 169 0.23 -9.41 -3.89
C LEU A 169 -0.75 -8.25 -4.13
N HIS A 170 -1.94 -8.36 -3.58
CA HIS A 170 -2.99 -7.35 -3.66
C HIS A 170 -3.00 -6.52 -2.38
N LEU A 171 -2.79 -5.21 -2.51
CA LEU A 171 -2.73 -4.27 -1.38
C LEU A 171 -3.99 -3.40 -1.33
N PHE A 172 -4.69 -3.45 -0.20
CA PHE A 172 -5.82 -2.58 0.13
C PHE A 172 -5.48 -1.81 1.41
N SER A 173 -4.89 -0.63 1.22
CA SER A 173 -4.41 0.19 2.34
C SER A 173 -5.34 1.35 2.61
N ASN A 174 -6.12 1.28 3.70
CA ASN A 174 -7.05 2.32 4.16
C ASN A 174 -8.11 2.71 3.12
N ILE A 175 -8.66 1.73 2.43
CA ILE A 175 -9.67 1.94 1.40
C ILE A 175 -10.94 1.09 1.63
N ILE A 176 -10.82 -0.16 2.12
CA ILE A 176 -12.00 -1.04 2.25
C ILE A 176 -13.01 -0.52 3.27
N ASP A 177 -12.57 0.20 4.29
CA ASP A 177 -13.44 0.80 5.29
C ASP A 177 -14.24 2.03 4.78
N ILE A 178 -13.96 2.56 3.59
CA ILE A 178 -14.67 3.70 3.01
C ILE A 178 -16.03 3.25 2.45
N PRO A 179 -17.17 3.77 2.98
CA PRO A 179 -18.50 3.27 2.63
C PRO A 179 -18.88 3.44 1.16
N GLU A 180 -18.41 4.51 0.52
CA GLU A 180 -18.76 4.89 -0.85
C GLU A 180 -18.06 4.05 -1.91
N VAL A 181 -17.05 3.25 -1.53
CA VAL A 181 -16.29 2.44 -2.50
C VAL A 181 -16.99 1.11 -2.74
N ASN A 182 -17.21 0.78 -4.01
CA ASN A 182 -17.74 -0.50 -4.46
C ASN A 182 -16.59 -1.43 -4.86
N TYR A 183 -16.62 -2.66 -4.37
CA TYR A 183 -15.59 -3.69 -4.59
C TYR A 183 -16.07 -4.86 -5.44
N ASP A 184 -17.30 -4.85 -5.96
CA ASP A 184 -17.88 -6.00 -6.67
C ASP A 184 -17.00 -6.44 -7.84
N ASN A 185 -16.49 -5.49 -8.63
CA ASN A 185 -15.60 -5.79 -9.76
C ASN A 185 -14.27 -6.40 -9.29
N VAL A 186 -13.69 -5.88 -8.20
CA VAL A 186 -12.46 -6.40 -7.61
C VAL A 186 -12.68 -7.82 -7.08
N ILE A 187 -13.77 -8.05 -6.36
CA ILE A 187 -14.14 -9.36 -5.82
C ILE A 187 -14.34 -10.37 -6.95
N ASN A 188 -15.03 -9.97 -8.01
CA ASN A 188 -15.22 -10.81 -9.20
C ASN A 188 -13.89 -11.16 -9.86
N TYR A 189 -13.00 -10.19 -10.03
CA TYR A 189 -11.66 -10.42 -10.57
C TYR A 189 -10.90 -11.44 -9.71
N LEU A 190 -10.80 -11.20 -8.41
CA LEU A 190 -10.08 -12.07 -7.48
C LEU A 190 -10.66 -13.50 -7.47
N ASN A 191 -11.99 -13.66 -7.44
CA ASN A 191 -12.62 -14.97 -7.42
C ASN A 191 -12.47 -15.73 -8.74
N ASN A 192 -12.29 -15.06 -9.86
CA ASN A 192 -12.11 -15.67 -11.18
C ASN A 192 -10.65 -15.93 -11.53
N ASP A 193 -9.70 -15.33 -10.84
CA ASP A 193 -8.28 -15.59 -11.07
C ASP A 193 -7.91 -16.99 -10.57
N THR A 194 -7.68 -17.89 -11.51
CA THR A 194 -7.29 -19.28 -11.26
C THR A 194 -5.84 -19.57 -11.67
N GLU A 195 -5.15 -18.59 -12.17
CA GLU A 195 -3.81 -18.76 -12.74
C GLU A 195 -2.71 -18.39 -11.74
N HIS A 196 -3.02 -17.52 -10.79
CA HIS A 196 -2.04 -16.97 -9.87
C HIS A 196 -2.25 -17.42 -8.42
N ALA A 197 -1.16 -17.52 -7.68
CA ALA A 197 -1.17 -17.63 -6.23
C ALA A 197 -1.39 -16.22 -5.64
N ASN A 198 -2.63 -15.93 -5.27
CA ASN A 198 -3.03 -14.60 -4.81
C ASN A 198 -2.91 -14.46 -3.29
N ILE A 199 -2.34 -13.34 -2.83
CA ILE A 199 -2.32 -12.92 -1.43
C ILE A 199 -2.94 -11.54 -1.35
N VAL A 200 -3.99 -11.40 -0.55
CA VAL A 200 -4.74 -10.17 -0.36
C VAL A 200 -4.46 -9.61 1.02
N VAL A 201 -3.92 -8.41 1.10
CA VAL A 201 -3.60 -7.69 2.34
C VAL A 201 -4.55 -6.52 2.48
N CYS A 202 -5.39 -6.56 3.52
CA CYS A 202 -6.32 -5.49 3.87
C CYS A 202 -5.86 -4.84 5.17
N VAL A 203 -5.59 -3.54 5.12
CA VAL A 203 -5.18 -2.74 6.28
C VAL A 203 -6.04 -1.49 6.37
N SER A 204 -6.68 -1.26 7.51
CA SER A 204 -7.52 -0.06 7.75
C SER A 204 -7.47 0.35 9.22
N PRO A 205 -7.96 1.53 9.59
CA PRO A 205 -8.25 1.84 10.98
C PRO A 205 -9.29 0.86 11.54
N PHE A 206 -9.22 0.60 12.84
CA PHE A 206 -10.22 -0.24 13.52
C PHE A 206 -11.36 0.64 14.09
N TYR A 207 -12.59 0.31 13.71
CA TYR A 207 -13.79 1.01 14.14
C TYR A 207 -14.71 0.01 14.88
N GLN A 208 -14.74 0.08 16.21
CA GLN A 208 -15.45 -0.89 17.02
C GLN A 208 -16.97 -0.88 16.83
N GLU A 209 -17.57 0.30 16.71
CA GLU A 209 -19.03 0.47 16.76
C GLU A 209 -19.67 0.89 15.43
N SER A 210 -18.87 1.15 14.39
CA SER A 210 -19.38 1.59 13.10
C SER A 210 -19.49 0.43 12.10
N GLY A 211 -20.42 0.56 11.15
CA GLY A 211 -20.54 -0.36 10.01
C GLY A 211 -19.22 -0.48 9.20
N ARG A 212 -18.36 0.53 9.29
CA ARG A 212 -17.04 0.57 8.63
C ARG A 212 -16.13 -0.57 9.10
N GLY A 213 -16.10 -0.88 10.40
CA GLY A 213 -15.28 -1.96 10.94
C GLY A 213 -15.66 -3.36 10.43
N LYS A 214 -16.88 -3.52 9.90
CA LYS A 214 -17.36 -4.79 9.34
C LYS A 214 -17.02 -4.97 7.86
N ARG A 215 -16.56 -3.93 7.18
CA ARG A 215 -16.35 -3.98 5.71
C ARG A 215 -15.21 -4.92 5.30
N ILE A 216 -14.10 -4.96 6.03
CA ILE A 216 -13.02 -5.92 5.72
C ILE A 216 -13.48 -7.37 5.92
N PRO A 217 -14.11 -7.76 7.06
CA PRO A 217 -14.72 -9.09 7.16
C PRO A 217 -15.71 -9.40 6.03
N GLN A 218 -16.61 -8.48 5.69
CA GLN A 218 -17.58 -8.68 4.60
C GLN A 218 -16.89 -8.85 3.23
N PHE A 219 -15.85 -8.06 2.96
CA PHE A 219 -15.02 -8.23 1.77
C PHE A 219 -14.39 -9.64 1.74
N GLY A 220 -13.82 -10.08 2.86
CA GLY A 220 -13.23 -11.41 2.98
C GLY A 220 -14.23 -12.54 2.82
N ASP A 221 -15.45 -12.41 3.37
CA ASP A 221 -16.53 -13.39 3.22
C ASP A 221 -16.98 -13.53 1.74
N ALA A 222 -16.83 -12.47 0.94
CA ALA A 222 -17.12 -12.50 -0.49
C ALA A 222 -16.00 -13.13 -1.34
N LEU A 223 -14.80 -13.32 -0.78
CA LEU A 223 -13.67 -13.98 -1.45
C LEU A 223 -13.80 -15.52 -1.34
N THR A 224 -14.65 -16.10 -2.19
CA THR A 224 -15.05 -17.53 -2.08
C THR A 224 -13.92 -18.54 -2.28
N ARG A 225 -12.81 -18.11 -2.90
CA ARG A 225 -11.64 -18.96 -3.19
C ARG A 225 -10.44 -18.65 -2.29
N TYR A 226 -10.67 -17.95 -1.20
CA TYR A 226 -9.60 -17.52 -0.31
C TYR A 226 -9.85 -18.04 1.11
N LYS A 227 -8.77 -18.26 1.84
CA LYS A 227 -8.80 -18.49 3.26
C LYS A 227 -8.09 -17.36 4.00
N LEU A 228 -8.63 -16.98 5.14
CA LEU A 228 -7.99 -16.07 6.08
C LEU A 228 -6.76 -16.79 6.69
N ILE A 229 -5.58 -16.19 6.54
CA ILE A 229 -4.32 -16.72 7.09
C ILE A 229 -3.79 -15.89 8.25
N HIS A 230 -4.19 -14.61 8.35
CA HIS A 230 -3.87 -13.75 9.48
C HIS A 230 -4.99 -12.76 9.75
N LYS A 231 -5.27 -12.50 11.04
CA LYS A 231 -6.21 -11.49 11.51
C LYS A 231 -5.63 -10.77 12.72
N LEU A 232 -5.60 -9.45 12.67
CA LEU A 232 -5.33 -8.58 13.80
C LEU A 232 -6.36 -7.47 13.87
N GLU A 233 -6.98 -7.30 15.05
CA GLU A 233 -7.83 -6.16 15.39
C GLU A 233 -7.27 -5.51 16.64
N ARG A 234 -6.95 -4.24 16.56
CA ARG A 234 -6.26 -3.52 17.60
C ARG A 234 -6.90 -2.20 17.89
N HIS A 235 -7.28 -2.00 19.14
CA HIS A 235 -7.74 -0.72 19.66
C HIS A 235 -6.57 0.23 19.95
N ILE A 236 -6.87 1.53 19.96
CA ILE A 236 -5.89 2.56 20.31
C ILE A 236 -5.41 2.40 21.77
N ASP A 237 -6.29 1.95 22.65
CA ASP A 237 -6.04 1.82 24.09
C ASP A 237 -5.21 0.57 24.47
N ASP A 238 -5.04 -0.35 23.53
CA ASP A 238 -4.33 -1.63 23.77
C ASP A 238 -2.80 -1.48 23.77
N TRP A 239 -2.28 -0.28 23.43
CA TRP A 239 -0.86 -0.11 23.18
C TRP A 239 -0.39 1.32 23.44
N ASP A 240 0.89 1.48 23.77
CA ASP A 240 1.60 2.77 23.89
C ASP A 240 1.72 3.55 22.57
N LYS A 241 1.11 3.10 21.48
CA LYS A 241 1.21 3.71 20.16
C LYS A 241 -0.16 4.17 19.66
N ASN A 242 -0.20 5.42 19.27
CA ASN A 242 -1.38 6.23 18.97
C ASN A 242 -2.16 5.84 17.70
N PHE A 243 -2.34 4.56 17.39
CA PHE A 243 -3.20 4.17 16.26
C PHE A 243 -3.93 2.85 16.49
N SER A 244 -5.18 2.81 16.06
CA SER A 244 -5.95 1.59 15.92
C SER A 244 -5.73 0.98 14.53
N CYS A 245 -5.83 -0.34 14.41
CA CYS A 245 -5.79 -0.99 13.10
C CYS A 245 -6.57 -2.30 13.08
N GLN A 246 -7.04 -2.64 11.90
CA GLN A 246 -7.45 -3.99 11.54
C GLN A 246 -6.63 -4.43 10.34
N ILE A 247 -6.08 -5.65 10.43
CA ILE A 247 -5.25 -6.27 9.41
C ILE A 247 -5.83 -7.65 9.15
N TYR A 248 -6.14 -7.91 7.87
CA TYR A 248 -6.60 -9.20 7.43
C TYR A 248 -5.79 -9.61 6.21
N ILE A 249 -5.26 -10.84 6.24
CA ILE A 249 -4.51 -11.39 5.11
C ILE A 249 -5.21 -12.67 4.66
N TYR A 250 -5.55 -12.70 3.38
CA TYR A 250 -6.18 -13.85 2.74
C TYR A 250 -5.23 -14.44 1.70
N LYS A 251 -5.31 -15.75 1.52
CA LYS A 251 -4.55 -16.46 0.49
C LYS A 251 -5.49 -17.33 -0.33
N SER A 252 -5.33 -17.31 -1.66
CA SER A 252 -6.08 -18.18 -2.55
C SER A 252 -5.86 -19.67 -2.22
N VAL A 253 -6.90 -20.46 -2.37
CA VAL A 253 -6.89 -21.91 -2.21
C VAL A 253 -7.25 -22.53 -3.56
N TRP A 254 -6.47 -23.53 -3.96
CA TRP A 254 -6.65 -24.29 -5.22
C TRP A 254 -7.63 -25.43 -5.00
#